data_64fe804bcc353da32b0bbe514e69c003
#
_entry.id   64fe804bcc353da32b0bbe514e69c003
#
_cell.length_a   1.000
_cell.length_b   1.000
_cell.length_c   1.000
_cell.angle_alpha   90.00
_cell.angle_beta   90.00
_cell.angle_gamma   90.00
#
_symmetry.space_group_name_H-M   'P 1'
#
loop_
_entity.id
_entity.type
_entity.pdbx_description
1 polymer ?
#
loop_
_entity_poly.entity_id
_entity_poly.type
_entity_poly.pdbx_seq_one_letter_code
_entity_poly.pdbx_strand_id
1 'polypeptide(L)'
;RYEGITTAEIRAQVPGWSVWSHGCPDGESCPEVEQRCRRVIALAQSLVASQAEVGAVALVAHGHILRSLAGSWLGLGPAGGALFNLNTATLSVLGHERERRTVVRWNARMTPAP
;
A
#
# COMPACT_ATOMS: atom_id res chain seq x y z
N ARG A 1 -5.90 -11.03 -16.16
CA ARG A 1 -6.72 -12.22 -16.30
C ARG A 1 -7.96 -12.24 -15.39
N TYR A 2 -7.88 -11.62 -14.22
CA TYR A 2 -9.02 -11.42 -13.32
C TYR A 2 -9.70 -10.06 -13.53
N GLU A 3 -9.28 -9.30 -14.50
CA GLU A 3 -9.90 -8.03 -14.83
C GLU A 3 -11.35 -8.24 -15.27
N GLY A 4 -12.27 -7.46 -14.70
CA GLY A 4 -13.70 -7.59 -14.98
C GLY A 4 -14.40 -8.77 -14.29
N ILE A 5 -13.70 -9.53 -13.46
CA ILE A 5 -14.27 -10.66 -12.72
C ILE A 5 -14.45 -10.27 -11.25
N THR A 6 -15.60 -10.60 -10.69
CA THR A 6 -15.89 -10.28 -9.28
C THR A 6 -15.13 -11.22 -8.33
N THR A 7 -14.94 -10.78 -7.09
CA THR A 7 -14.34 -11.62 -6.05
C THR A 7 -15.15 -12.90 -5.84
N ALA A 8 -16.48 -12.81 -5.86
CA ALA A 8 -17.33 -13.99 -5.72
C ALA A 8 -17.10 -15.00 -6.83
N GLU A 9 -16.96 -14.54 -8.07
CA GLU A 9 -16.71 -15.41 -9.23
C GLU A 9 -15.35 -16.08 -9.12
N ILE A 10 -14.33 -15.37 -8.65
CA ILE A 10 -12.99 -15.93 -8.44
C ILE A 10 -13.03 -16.99 -7.36
N ARG A 11 -13.71 -16.72 -6.24
CA ARG A 11 -13.82 -17.67 -5.12
C ARG A 11 -14.62 -18.91 -5.47
N ALA A 12 -15.48 -18.85 -6.48
CA ALA A 12 -16.17 -20.04 -6.97
C ALA A 12 -15.18 -21.06 -7.56
N GLN A 13 -14.10 -20.58 -8.16
CA GLN A 13 -13.04 -21.43 -8.74
C GLN A 13 -11.91 -21.71 -7.76
N VAL A 14 -11.57 -20.73 -6.92
CA VAL A 14 -10.50 -20.82 -5.92
C VAL A 14 -11.09 -20.47 -4.56
N PRO A 15 -11.56 -21.46 -3.80
CA PRO A 15 -12.15 -21.20 -2.48
C PRO A 15 -11.14 -20.47 -1.56
N GLY A 16 -11.64 -19.46 -0.85
CA GLY A 16 -10.80 -18.67 0.04
C GLY A 16 -9.88 -17.67 -0.65
N TRP A 17 -10.04 -17.48 -1.96
CA TRP A 17 -9.20 -16.55 -2.71
C TRP A 17 -9.27 -15.12 -2.15
N SER A 18 -8.11 -14.50 -2.08
CA SER A 18 -7.93 -13.08 -1.81
C SER A 18 -6.73 -12.59 -2.59
N VAL A 19 -6.79 -11.38 -3.12
CA VAL A 19 -5.63 -10.79 -3.81
C VAL A 19 -4.42 -10.72 -2.88
N TRP A 20 -4.65 -10.61 -1.57
CA TRP A 20 -3.60 -10.54 -0.56
C TRP A 20 -2.89 -11.86 -0.32
N SER A 21 -3.59 -12.98 -0.49
CA SER A 21 -3.06 -14.31 -0.22
C SER A 21 -2.69 -15.08 -1.49
N HIS A 22 -3.43 -14.90 -2.57
CA HIS A 22 -3.27 -15.69 -3.79
C HIS A 22 -2.76 -14.89 -4.99
N GLY A 23 -2.94 -13.55 -4.98
CA GLY A 23 -2.62 -12.73 -6.12
C GLY A 23 -3.54 -12.98 -7.31
N CYS A 24 -3.09 -12.61 -8.50
CA CYS A 24 -3.80 -12.81 -9.75
C CYS A 24 -2.93 -13.60 -10.72
N PRO A 25 -3.52 -14.48 -11.55
CA PRO A 25 -2.75 -15.15 -12.61
C PRO A 25 -2.07 -14.12 -13.51
N ASP A 26 -0.81 -14.38 -13.83
CA ASP A 26 0.02 -13.51 -14.68
C ASP A 26 0.27 -12.10 -14.10
N GLY A 27 -0.15 -11.84 -12.86
CA GLY A 27 0.16 -10.61 -12.13
C GLY A 27 1.41 -10.76 -11.29
N GLU A 28 1.74 -9.68 -10.55
CA GLU A 28 2.87 -9.74 -9.63
C GLU A 28 2.62 -10.71 -8.49
N SER A 29 3.65 -11.47 -8.13
CA SER A 29 3.64 -12.28 -6.91
C SER A 29 3.80 -11.39 -5.68
N CYS A 30 3.47 -11.92 -4.51
CA CYS A 30 3.66 -11.21 -3.26
C CYS A 30 5.12 -10.78 -3.04
N PRO A 31 6.14 -11.65 -3.27
CA PRO A 31 7.53 -11.23 -3.20
C PRO A 31 7.91 -10.11 -4.18
N GLU A 32 7.34 -10.11 -5.38
CA GLU A 32 7.59 -9.03 -6.35
C GLU A 32 7.01 -7.70 -5.89
N VAL A 33 5.81 -7.71 -5.33
CA VAL A 33 5.18 -6.52 -4.76
C VAL A 33 5.99 -6.02 -3.57
N GLU A 34 6.46 -6.92 -2.70
CA GLU A 34 7.30 -6.55 -1.57
C GLU A 34 8.58 -5.86 -2.01
N GLN A 35 9.24 -6.40 -3.02
CA GLN A 35 10.47 -5.82 -3.55
C GLN A 35 10.22 -4.44 -4.13
N ARG A 36 9.12 -4.26 -4.84
CA ARG A 36 8.75 -2.95 -5.40
C ARG A 36 8.43 -1.94 -4.30
N CYS A 37 7.71 -2.34 -3.27
CA CYS A 37 7.43 -1.48 -2.13
C CYS A 37 8.70 -1.08 -1.39
N ARG A 38 9.62 -2.01 -1.18
CA ARG A 38 10.91 -1.71 -0.54
C ARG A 38 11.73 -0.70 -1.33
N ARG A 39 11.73 -0.82 -2.66
CA ARG A 39 12.43 0.15 -3.51
C ARG A 39 11.84 1.54 -3.41
N VAL A 40 10.52 1.65 -3.41
CA VAL A 40 9.84 2.94 -3.28
C VAL A 40 10.13 3.56 -1.92
N ILE A 41 10.04 2.78 -0.85
CA ILE A 41 10.34 3.24 0.50
C ILE A 41 11.79 3.73 0.59
N ALA A 42 12.74 2.96 0.07
CA ALA A 42 14.15 3.34 0.10
C ALA A 42 14.40 4.64 -0.68
N LEU A 43 13.76 4.79 -1.83
CA LEU A 43 13.87 6.01 -2.63
C LEU A 43 13.31 7.22 -1.88
N ALA A 44 12.13 7.08 -1.28
CA ALA A 44 11.51 8.16 -0.53
C ALA A 44 12.38 8.57 0.67
N GLN A 45 12.89 7.61 1.42
CA GLN A 45 13.77 7.87 2.55
C GLN A 45 15.07 8.55 2.11
N SER A 46 15.62 8.12 0.99
CA SER A 46 16.83 8.72 0.42
C SER A 46 16.61 10.17 0.03
N LEU A 47 15.47 10.48 -0.58
CA LEU A 47 15.14 11.85 -0.98
C LEU A 47 14.99 12.78 0.25
N VAL A 48 14.35 12.30 1.29
CA VAL A 48 14.19 13.07 2.53
C VAL A 48 15.54 13.28 3.21
N ALA A 49 16.38 12.25 3.26
CA ALA A 49 17.67 12.34 3.93
C ALA A 49 18.69 13.20 3.18
N SER A 50 18.66 13.20 1.84
CA SER A 50 19.66 13.88 1.03
C SER A 50 19.40 15.35 0.77
N GLN A 51 18.19 15.83 1.04
CA GLN A 51 17.78 17.21 0.77
C GLN A 51 17.19 17.82 2.03
N ALA A 52 17.93 18.72 2.65
CA ALA A 52 17.54 19.30 3.94
C ALA A 52 16.19 20.03 3.90
N GLU A 53 15.77 20.51 2.74
CA GLU A 53 14.52 21.25 2.57
C GLU A 53 13.32 20.34 2.28
N VAL A 54 13.56 19.04 2.01
CA VAL A 54 12.49 18.09 1.72
C VAL A 54 11.98 17.52 3.04
N GLY A 55 10.78 17.96 3.43
CA GLY A 55 10.13 17.44 4.64
C GLY A 55 9.32 16.17 4.41
N ALA A 56 8.86 15.95 3.18
CA ALA A 56 8.04 14.81 2.83
C ALA A 56 8.12 14.50 1.33
N VAL A 57 7.76 13.29 0.98
CA VAL A 57 7.64 12.84 -0.42
C VAL A 57 6.20 12.39 -0.64
N ALA A 58 5.56 12.89 -1.68
CA ALA A 58 4.21 12.48 -2.04
C ALA A 58 4.27 11.32 -3.03
N LEU A 59 3.49 10.28 -2.76
CA LEU A 59 3.32 9.13 -3.64
C LEU A 59 1.87 9.09 -4.09
N VAL A 60 1.66 9.03 -5.40
CA VAL A 60 0.32 8.97 -5.99
C VAL A 60 0.22 7.65 -6.75
N ALA A 61 -0.73 6.82 -6.37
CA ALA A 61 -0.90 5.51 -6.98
C ALA A 61 -2.31 4.98 -6.71
N HIS A 62 -2.51 3.70 -6.98
CA HIS A 62 -3.80 3.04 -6.80
C HIS A 62 -3.91 2.35 -5.45
N GLY A 63 -5.15 2.03 -5.06
CA GLY A 63 -5.46 1.59 -3.71
C GLY A 63 -4.69 0.35 -3.25
N HIS A 64 -4.65 -0.71 -4.04
CA HIS A 64 -4.01 -1.95 -3.60
C HIS A 64 -2.51 -1.79 -3.36
N ILE A 65 -1.80 -1.11 -4.25
CA ILE A 65 -0.36 -0.93 -4.07
C ILE A 65 -0.06 0.00 -2.88
N LEU A 66 -0.88 1.02 -2.66
CA LEU A 66 -0.70 1.92 -1.51
C LEU A 66 -0.97 1.19 -0.19
N ARG A 67 -1.96 0.30 -0.16
CA ARG A 67 -2.23 -0.54 1.00
C ARG A 67 -1.08 -1.50 1.27
N SER A 68 -0.53 -2.13 0.21
CA SER A 68 0.65 -2.98 0.32
C SER A 68 1.87 -2.21 0.80
N LEU A 69 2.00 -0.95 0.37
CA LEU A 69 3.08 -0.07 0.81
C LEU A 69 2.99 0.17 2.33
N ALA A 70 1.79 0.43 2.83
CA ALA A 70 1.59 0.61 4.27
C ALA A 70 1.95 -0.66 5.06
N GLY A 71 1.52 -1.82 4.58
CA GLY A 71 1.90 -3.09 5.20
C GLY A 71 3.41 -3.29 5.21
N SER A 72 4.07 -3.01 4.10
CA SER A 72 5.53 -3.12 3.99
C SER A 72 6.25 -2.12 4.89
N TRP A 73 5.74 -0.89 4.99
CA TRP A 73 6.29 0.14 5.87
C TRP A 73 6.33 -0.31 7.32
N LEU A 74 5.26 -0.98 7.77
CA LEU A 74 5.12 -1.45 9.14
C LEU A 74 5.80 -2.80 9.40
N GLY A 75 6.42 -3.41 8.39
CA GLY A 75 7.07 -4.71 8.53
C GLY A 75 6.13 -5.89 8.47
N LEU A 76 4.88 -5.67 8.05
CA LEU A 76 3.89 -6.73 7.92
C LEU A 76 3.96 -7.45 6.57
N GLY A 77 4.76 -6.93 5.65
CA GLY A 77 4.78 -7.38 4.27
C GLY A 77 3.60 -6.83 3.46
N PRO A 78 3.60 -7.03 2.14
CA PRO A 78 2.56 -6.45 1.27
C PRO A 78 1.17 -7.01 1.55
N ALA A 79 1.05 -8.26 2.00
CA ALA A 79 -0.23 -8.86 2.38
C ALA A 79 -0.87 -8.17 3.59
N GLY A 80 -0.08 -7.47 4.40
CA GLY A 80 -0.59 -6.65 5.49
C GLY A 80 -1.52 -5.53 5.02
N GLY A 81 -1.48 -5.19 3.74
CA GLY A 81 -2.44 -4.25 3.15
C GLY A 81 -3.89 -4.65 3.32
N ALA A 82 -4.18 -5.94 3.51
CA ALA A 82 -5.52 -6.43 3.79
C ALA A 82 -6.14 -5.81 5.05
N LEU A 83 -5.31 -5.33 5.96
CA LEU A 83 -5.73 -4.75 7.24
C LEU A 83 -6.09 -3.26 7.14
N PHE A 84 -5.90 -2.65 5.98
CA PHE A 84 -6.11 -1.23 5.77
C PHE A 84 -7.18 -0.97 4.72
N ASN A 85 -8.25 -0.30 5.09
CA ASN A 85 -9.19 0.23 4.10
C ASN A 85 -8.62 1.51 3.50
N LEU A 86 -8.86 1.73 2.22
CA LEU A 86 -8.40 2.94 1.56
C LEU A 86 -9.40 3.35 0.48
N ASN A 87 -9.97 4.53 0.64
CA ASN A 87 -10.88 5.12 -0.33
C ASN A 87 -10.11 5.97 -1.34
N THR A 88 -10.70 6.20 -2.50
CA THR A 88 -10.12 7.10 -3.50
C THR A 88 -10.10 8.54 -3.01
N ALA A 89 -9.16 9.31 -3.51
CA ALA A 89 -9.03 10.75 -3.22
C ALA A 89 -8.89 11.05 -1.72
N THR A 90 -8.15 10.21 -1.01
CA THR A 90 -7.83 10.43 0.40
C THR A 90 -6.33 10.63 0.58
N LEU A 91 -5.97 11.19 1.72
CA LEU A 91 -4.57 11.38 2.10
C LEU A 91 -4.23 10.46 3.26
N SER A 92 -3.10 9.77 3.12
CA SER A 92 -2.51 8.99 4.19
C SER A 92 -1.07 9.44 4.39
N VAL A 93 -0.59 9.36 5.61
CA VAL A 93 0.79 9.76 5.94
C VAL A 93 1.47 8.64 6.72
N LEU A 94 2.54 8.13 6.15
CA LEU A 94 3.45 7.20 6.82
C LEU A 94 4.62 8.01 7.37
N GLY A 95 4.97 7.77 8.61
CA GLY A 95 5.99 8.55 9.26
C GLY A 95 6.65 7.79 10.39
N HIS A 96 7.16 8.54 11.35
CA HIS A 96 7.88 7.97 12.48
C HIS A 96 7.38 8.59 13.80
N GLU A 97 7.41 7.78 14.84
CA GLU A 97 7.41 8.26 16.20
C GLU A 97 8.75 7.86 16.80
N ARG A 98 9.63 8.84 16.95
CA ARG A 98 11.05 8.60 17.27
C ARG A 98 11.67 7.70 16.19
N GLU A 99 12.26 6.56 16.54
CA GLU A 99 12.86 5.61 15.60
C GLU A 99 11.86 4.61 15.01
N ARG A 100 10.62 4.60 15.52
CA ARG A 100 9.62 3.62 15.13
C ARG A 100 8.82 4.11 13.92
N ARG A 101 8.68 3.27 12.90
CA ARG A 101 7.80 3.55 11.76
C ARG A 101 6.35 3.46 12.21
N THR A 102 5.55 4.46 11.82
CA THR A 102 4.14 4.54 12.20
C THR A 102 3.28 4.99 11.03
N VAL A 103 1.98 4.81 11.19
CA VAL A 103 0.98 5.44 10.33
C VAL A 103 0.50 6.67 11.09
N VAL A 104 0.81 7.85 10.57
CA VAL A 104 0.47 9.13 11.22
C VAL A 104 -0.98 9.51 10.93
N ARG A 105 -1.40 9.26 9.70
CA ARG A 105 -2.76 9.55 9.25
C ARG A 105 -3.15 8.52 8.20
N TRP A 106 -4.40 8.09 8.23
CA TRP A 106 -4.83 7.10 7.26
C TRP A 106 -6.21 7.39 6.72
N ASN A 107 -6.33 7.34 5.39
CA ASN A 107 -7.62 7.42 4.69
C ASN A 107 -8.39 8.70 5.02
N ALA A 108 -7.69 9.81 5.18
CA ALA A 108 -8.30 11.08 5.52
C ALA A 108 -8.85 11.78 4.29
N ARG A 109 -10.05 12.35 4.41
CA ARG A 109 -10.62 13.16 3.34
C ARG A 109 -9.77 14.42 3.14
N MET A 110 -9.53 14.75 1.88
CA MET A 110 -8.76 15.94 1.52
C MET A 110 -9.60 17.21 1.57
N THR A 111 -10.92 17.06 1.54
CA THR A 111 -11.84 18.20 1.66
C THR A 111 -12.67 18.02 2.93
N PRO A 112 -13.02 19.12 3.62
CA PRO A 112 -13.89 19.04 4.79
C PRO A 112 -15.22 18.37 4.45
N ALA A 113 -15.76 17.60 5.40
CA ALA A 113 -17.11 17.08 5.25
C ALA A 113 -18.12 18.23 5.28
N PRO A 114 -19.18 18.17 4.47
CA PRO A 114 -20.24 19.20 4.50
C PRO A 114 -20.92 19.27 5.85
#